data_73dcd1e46b96e700d57bf97f5baa7c1b
#
_entry.id   73dcd1e46b96e700d57bf97f5baa7c1b
#
_cell.length_a   1.000
_cell.length_b   1.000
_cell.length_c   1.000
_cell.angle_alpha   90.00
_cell.angle_beta   90.00
_cell.angle_gamma   90.00
#
_symmetry.space_group_name_H-M   'P 1'
#
loop_
_entity.id
_entity.type
_entity.pdbx_description
1 polymer ?
#
loop_
_entity_poly.entity_id
_entity_poly.type
_entity_poly.pdbx_seq_one_letter_code
_entity_poly.pdbx_strand_id
1 'polypeptide(L)'
;MFFPLFLRNAEFLSKFAEFLIISSGIYSIDFAIFHDWVVESTDELISFCMTYVPGLCSNLQFTTATKTLLSTGADMDVSEIINFLRCLNAPIRLYCDVYIAYCTNIHPAESWQETFDALKNHALKVKDILEGESPLLSPFPLAPRLSARAAAELLEGENLAEFQQWCNTHHCRVFTINGFPFGAFHNTRVKEQVYRPDWTERSRLDYTLNLFRILAPFIGVGEQGSVSSLPGSFKAFAADEKRIFAHLIECADFIENLSVSQGCDFHLGLEPEPLGHFENTSETIAFFARLFAAAPNPEVVRRRIGVNYDTCHFALEYDDCVTSLNALREAGIRISKVHLSAALALDPHDEDAINALRAFDEPTYLHQV
;
A
#
# COMPACT_ATOMS: atom_id res chain seq x y z
N MET A 1 -16.54 -16.89 -17.06
CA MET A 1 -16.87 -15.71 -17.88
C MET A 1 -16.26 -14.44 -17.28
N PHE A 2 -15.02 -14.53 -16.74
CA PHE A 2 -14.32 -13.43 -16.04
C PHE A 2 -12.96 -13.07 -16.67
N PHE A 3 -12.64 -13.63 -17.82
CA PHE A 3 -11.33 -13.49 -18.50
C PHE A 3 -10.98 -12.07 -19.01
N PRO A 4 -11.89 -11.19 -19.43
CA PRO A 4 -11.51 -9.86 -19.96
C PRO A 4 -11.06 -8.85 -18.89
N LEU A 5 -11.44 -9.04 -17.62
CA LEU A 5 -11.11 -8.11 -16.55
C LEU A 5 -9.62 -8.15 -16.14
N PHE A 6 -9.01 -9.31 -16.26
CA PHE A 6 -7.61 -9.54 -15.86
C PHE A 6 -6.59 -9.01 -16.87
N LEU A 7 -6.91 -9.04 -18.17
CA LEU A 7 -6.01 -8.58 -19.23
C LEU A 7 -5.62 -7.09 -19.11
N ARG A 8 -6.55 -6.23 -18.65
CA ARG A 8 -6.23 -4.81 -18.41
C ARG A 8 -5.32 -4.61 -17.20
N ASN A 9 -5.47 -5.42 -16.17
CA ASN A 9 -4.61 -5.35 -14.98
C ASN A 9 -3.21 -5.93 -15.25
N ALA A 10 -3.07 -6.96 -16.08
CA ALA A 10 -1.78 -7.51 -16.49
C ALA A 10 -0.97 -6.49 -17.32
N GLU A 11 -1.60 -5.76 -18.23
CA GLU A 11 -0.96 -4.67 -18.98
C GLU A 11 -0.54 -3.51 -18.06
N PHE A 12 -1.36 -3.19 -17.05
CA PHE A 12 -1.02 -2.21 -16.03
C PHE A 12 0.19 -2.65 -15.20
N LEU A 13 0.20 -3.88 -14.67
CA LEU A 13 1.32 -4.42 -13.90
C LEU A 13 2.59 -4.52 -14.75
N SER A 14 2.45 -4.79 -16.07
CA SER A 14 3.55 -4.78 -17.03
C SER A 14 4.21 -3.41 -17.13
N LYS A 15 3.44 -2.38 -17.43
CA LYS A 15 3.91 -1.00 -17.54
C LYS A 15 4.47 -0.48 -16.22
N PHE A 16 3.85 -0.88 -15.11
CA PHE A 16 4.28 -0.49 -13.78
C PHE A 16 5.63 -1.11 -13.40
N ALA A 17 5.88 -2.38 -13.73
CA ALA A 17 7.17 -3.00 -13.46
C ALA A 17 8.28 -2.45 -14.37
N GLU A 18 8.01 -2.12 -15.63
CA GLU A 18 8.94 -1.38 -16.48
C GLU A 18 9.32 -0.03 -15.86
N PHE A 19 8.33 0.67 -15.28
CA PHE A 19 8.57 1.91 -14.57
C PHE A 19 9.43 1.71 -13.31
N LEU A 20 9.16 0.69 -12.50
CA LEU A 20 9.95 0.34 -11.31
C LEU A 20 11.42 0.00 -11.64
N ILE A 21 11.65 -0.62 -12.79
CA ILE A 21 13.00 -0.96 -13.25
C ILE A 21 13.76 0.28 -13.70
N ILE A 22 13.08 1.28 -14.25
CA ILE A 22 13.67 2.49 -14.84
C ILE A 22 13.85 3.61 -13.80
N SER A 23 13.05 3.64 -12.75
CA SER A 23 13.04 4.74 -11.77
C SER A 23 13.61 4.31 -10.41
N SER A 24 14.84 4.73 -10.13
CA SER A 24 15.45 4.63 -8.79
C SER A 24 14.77 5.57 -7.79
N GLY A 25 13.68 5.18 -7.15
CA GLY A 25 13.00 6.07 -6.20
C GLY A 25 11.72 5.58 -5.55
N ILE A 26 11.26 4.36 -5.84
CA ILE A 26 10.08 3.77 -5.18
C ILE A 26 10.56 2.83 -4.07
N TYR A 27 10.07 3.02 -2.85
CA TYR A 27 10.66 2.44 -1.65
C TYR A 27 9.79 1.40 -0.93
N SER A 28 8.48 1.35 -1.19
CA SER A 28 7.61 0.30 -0.63
C SER A 28 6.39 0.02 -1.49
N ILE A 29 5.99 -1.25 -1.55
CA ILE A 29 4.79 -1.73 -2.22
C ILE A 29 4.02 -2.60 -1.23
N ASP A 30 2.76 -2.28 -0.98
CA ASP A 30 1.86 -3.09 -0.17
C ASP A 30 0.94 -3.92 -1.09
N PHE A 31 0.85 -5.23 -0.83
CA PHE A 31 -0.11 -6.10 -1.49
C PHE A 31 -1.31 -6.35 -0.59
N ALA A 32 -2.50 -5.96 -1.04
CA ALA A 32 -3.75 -6.49 -0.53
C ALA A 32 -4.12 -7.72 -1.37
N ILE A 33 -3.81 -8.91 -0.88
CA ILE A 33 -4.21 -10.17 -1.53
C ILE A 33 -5.63 -10.48 -1.08
N PHE A 34 -6.59 -10.43 -1.99
CA PHE A 34 -7.91 -11.00 -1.78
C PHE A 34 -7.82 -12.52 -1.95
N HIS A 35 -8.11 -13.26 -0.90
CA HIS A 35 -7.89 -14.70 -0.77
C HIS A 35 -8.57 -15.56 -1.85
N ASP A 36 -9.64 -15.09 -2.49
CA ASP A 36 -10.44 -15.89 -3.44
C ASP A 36 -10.12 -15.61 -4.92
N TRP A 37 -9.17 -14.72 -5.25
CA TRP A 37 -8.95 -14.21 -6.59
C TRP A 37 -7.59 -14.55 -7.23
N VAL A 38 -6.68 -15.13 -6.46
CA VAL A 38 -5.29 -15.37 -6.92
C VAL A 38 -5.19 -16.58 -7.86
N VAL A 39 -6.18 -17.46 -7.89
CA VAL A 39 -6.05 -18.81 -8.48
C VAL A 39 -6.13 -18.84 -10.02
N GLU A 40 -6.76 -17.88 -10.68
CA GLU A 40 -7.02 -17.96 -12.12
C GLU A 40 -6.07 -17.19 -13.05
N SER A 41 -5.11 -16.42 -12.55
CA SER A 41 -4.28 -15.53 -13.41
C SER A 41 -2.78 -15.57 -13.17
N THR A 42 -2.28 -16.59 -12.53
CA THR A 42 -0.86 -16.74 -12.16
C THR A 42 0.07 -16.91 -13.36
N ASP A 43 -0.39 -17.53 -14.43
CA ASP A 43 0.42 -17.71 -15.66
C ASP A 43 0.81 -16.39 -16.30
N GLU A 44 -0.08 -15.40 -16.25
CA GLU A 44 0.19 -14.06 -16.79
C GLU A 44 1.17 -13.28 -15.91
N LEU A 45 1.04 -13.35 -14.59
CA LEU A 45 1.96 -12.70 -13.66
C LEU A 45 3.39 -13.31 -13.77
N ILE A 46 3.48 -14.61 -13.91
CA ILE A 46 4.75 -15.33 -14.09
C ILE A 46 5.34 -15.04 -15.46
N SER A 47 4.53 -15.11 -16.51
CA SER A 47 4.94 -14.75 -17.88
C SER A 47 5.45 -13.30 -17.95
N PHE A 48 4.77 -12.41 -17.24
CA PHE A 48 5.15 -11.01 -17.10
C PHE A 48 6.51 -10.84 -16.41
N CYS A 49 6.72 -11.43 -15.23
CA CYS A 49 8.00 -11.36 -14.51
C CYS A 49 9.15 -11.93 -15.35
N MET A 50 8.91 -12.99 -16.13
CA MET A 50 9.92 -13.62 -17.01
C MET A 50 10.22 -12.80 -18.26
N THR A 51 9.25 -12.07 -18.79
CA THR A 51 9.39 -11.32 -20.06
C THR A 51 9.97 -9.92 -19.83
N TYR A 52 9.57 -9.26 -18.76
CA TYR A 52 9.85 -7.83 -18.54
C TYR A 52 10.91 -7.56 -17.47
N VAL A 53 11.40 -8.59 -16.77
CA VAL A 53 12.47 -8.46 -15.77
C VAL A 53 13.63 -9.42 -16.09
N PRO A 54 14.33 -9.26 -17.24
CA PRO A 54 15.39 -10.18 -17.65
C PRO A 54 16.54 -10.30 -16.63
N GLY A 55 16.81 -9.25 -15.85
CA GLY A 55 17.80 -9.26 -14.78
C GLY A 55 17.42 -10.12 -13.57
N LEU A 56 16.13 -10.36 -13.33
CA LEU A 56 15.66 -11.28 -12.29
C LEU A 56 16.04 -12.73 -12.62
N CYS A 57 15.98 -13.09 -13.91
CA CYS A 57 16.25 -14.44 -14.39
C CYS A 57 17.75 -14.79 -14.42
N SER A 58 18.64 -13.82 -14.55
CA SER A 58 20.09 -14.08 -14.64
C SER A 58 20.75 -14.40 -13.30
N ASN A 59 20.15 -13.98 -12.17
CA ASN A 59 20.67 -14.23 -10.82
C ASN A 59 19.89 -15.28 -10.02
N LEU A 60 18.74 -15.73 -10.52
CA LEU A 60 18.02 -16.87 -9.98
C LEU A 60 18.52 -18.13 -10.67
N GLN A 61 19.13 -19.04 -9.94
CA GLN A 61 19.37 -20.40 -10.42
C GLN A 61 18.02 -21.12 -10.55
N PHE A 62 17.26 -20.80 -11.59
CA PHE A 62 16.11 -21.60 -11.97
C PHE A 62 16.57 -22.99 -12.33
N THR A 63 16.08 -23.99 -11.61
CA THR A 63 16.32 -25.38 -11.99
C THR A 63 15.75 -25.61 -13.40
N THR A 64 16.38 -26.50 -14.14
CA THR A 64 15.97 -26.90 -15.50
C THR A 64 14.49 -27.27 -15.61
N ALA A 65 13.88 -27.72 -14.48
CA ALA A 65 12.46 -28.05 -14.36
C ALA A 65 11.53 -26.85 -14.61
N THR A 66 11.82 -25.67 -14.03
CA THR A 66 10.99 -24.46 -14.21
C THR A 66 11.02 -23.97 -15.65
N LYS A 67 12.16 -24.07 -16.34
CA LYS A 67 12.27 -23.71 -17.76
C LYS A 67 11.46 -24.66 -18.67
N THR A 68 11.36 -25.92 -18.31
CA THR A 68 10.62 -26.92 -19.10
C THR A 68 9.11 -26.74 -18.92
N LEU A 69 8.63 -26.40 -17.72
CA LEU A 69 7.21 -26.15 -17.41
C LEU A 69 6.66 -24.94 -18.18
N LEU A 70 7.40 -23.84 -18.21
CA LEU A 70 7.00 -22.62 -18.94
C LEU A 70 6.96 -22.81 -20.47
N SER A 71 7.67 -23.80 -21.00
CA SER A 71 7.66 -24.11 -22.44
C SER A 71 6.52 -25.03 -22.88
N THR A 72 5.82 -25.67 -21.94
CA THR A 72 4.81 -26.71 -22.24
C THR A 72 3.36 -26.23 -22.11
N GLY A 73 3.09 -25.03 -21.60
CA GLY A 73 1.74 -24.47 -21.44
C GLY A 73 0.85 -25.31 -20.49
N ALA A 74 1.46 -25.99 -19.51
CA ALA A 74 0.72 -26.76 -18.52
C ALA A 74 0.10 -25.84 -17.46
N ASP A 75 -1.13 -26.13 -17.05
CA ASP A 75 -1.79 -25.45 -15.93
C ASP A 75 -0.92 -25.58 -14.67
N MET A 76 -0.53 -24.43 -14.10
CA MET A 76 0.23 -24.41 -12.85
C MET A 76 -0.71 -24.63 -11.65
N ASP A 77 -0.28 -25.50 -10.74
CA ASP A 77 -1.02 -25.70 -9.51
C ASP A 77 -0.66 -24.65 -8.44
N VAL A 78 -1.46 -24.61 -7.37
CA VAL A 78 -1.26 -23.68 -6.24
C VAL A 78 0.13 -23.80 -5.62
N SER A 79 0.76 -25.00 -5.67
CA SER A 79 2.10 -25.22 -5.12
C SER A 79 3.20 -24.52 -5.93
N GLU A 80 3.02 -24.40 -7.22
CA GLU A 80 3.95 -23.68 -8.12
C GLU A 80 3.88 -22.18 -7.94
N ILE A 81 2.67 -21.65 -7.71
CA ILE A 81 2.44 -20.25 -7.33
C ILE A 81 3.12 -19.94 -6.00
N ILE A 82 2.94 -20.81 -5.02
CA ILE A 82 3.59 -20.70 -3.71
C ILE A 82 5.12 -20.73 -3.87
N ASN A 83 5.66 -21.59 -4.73
CA ASN A 83 7.08 -21.65 -5.00
C ASN A 83 7.60 -20.37 -5.71
N PHE A 84 6.82 -19.79 -6.61
CA PHE A 84 7.14 -18.52 -7.23
C PHE A 84 7.13 -17.37 -6.20
N LEU A 85 6.11 -17.29 -5.37
CA LEU A 85 6.04 -16.31 -4.28
C LEU A 85 7.17 -16.54 -3.25
N ARG A 86 7.61 -17.78 -3.01
CA ARG A 86 8.80 -18.12 -2.21
C ARG A 86 10.09 -17.63 -2.87
N CYS A 87 10.22 -17.75 -4.20
CA CYS A 87 11.36 -17.19 -4.95
C CYS A 87 11.36 -15.66 -4.88
N LEU A 88 10.19 -15.03 -4.87
CA LEU A 88 10.04 -13.59 -4.63
C LEU A 88 10.40 -13.21 -3.18
N ASN A 89 10.33 -14.12 -2.25
CA ASN A 89 10.63 -13.90 -0.83
C ASN A 89 12.08 -14.27 -0.39
N ALA A 90 12.91 -14.80 -1.27
CA ALA A 90 14.36 -14.58 -1.12
C ALA A 90 14.55 -13.07 -1.06
N PRO A 91 15.51 -12.48 -0.27
CA PRO A 91 15.55 -11.04 -0.11
C PRO A 91 15.52 -10.38 -1.48
N ILE A 92 14.32 -10.05 -1.93
CA ILE A 92 14.14 -9.31 -3.16
C ILE A 92 14.50 -7.87 -2.78
N ARG A 93 15.77 -7.64 -2.63
CA ARG A 93 16.35 -6.45 -3.19
C ARG A 93 16.14 -6.62 -4.70
N LEU A 94 14.94 -6.31 -5.16
CA LEU A 94 14.82 -5.88 -6.54
C LEU A 94 15.96 -4.88 -6.70
N TYR A 95 16.61 -4.83 -7.84
CA TYR A 95 17.76 -3.95 -8.12
C TYR A 95 17.58 -2.47 -7.72
N CYS A 96 16.51 -2.13 -7.03
CA CYS A 96 16.00 -0.82 -6.63
C CYS A 96 15.35 -0.79 -5.25
N ASP A 97 15.87 -1.43 -4.20
CA ASP A 97 15.41 -1.27 -2.81
C ASP A 97 13.86 -1.20 -2.59
N VAL A 98 13.09 -1.95 -3.38
CA VAL A 98 11.62 -2.04 -3.27
C VAL A 98 11.24 -3.20 -2.36
N TYR A 99 10.38 -2.94 -1.39
CA TYR A 99 9.88 -3.94 -0.44
C TYR A 99 8.38 -4.15 -0.65
N ILE A 100 7.94 -5.40 -0.56
CA ILE A 100 6.52 -5.78 -0.62
C ILE A 100 6.07 -6.17 0.78
N ALA A 101 4.88 -5.74 1.22
CA ALA A 101 4.33 -6.09 2.53
C ALA A 101 2.87 -6.57 2.44
N TYR A 102 2.51 -7.46 3.36
CA TYR A 102 1.13 -7.91 3.52
C TYR A 102 0.31 -6.85 4.25
N CYS A 103 -0.66 -6.24 3.55
CA CYS A 103 -1.56 -5.24 4.10
C CYS A 103 -2.72 -5.89 4.86
N THR A 104 -2.99 -5.41 6.08
CA THR A 104 -4.02 -6.00 6.95
C THR A 104 -5.37 -5.28 6.93
N ASN A 105 -5.61 -4.40 5.96
CA ASN A 105 -6.87 -3.65 5.83
C ASN A 105 -8.12 -4.53 5.76
N ILE A 106 -7.98 -5.74 5.23
CA ILE A 106 -9.07 -6.71 5.07
C ILE A 106 -9.55 -7.30 6.41
N HIS A 107 -8.77 -7.17 7.48
CA HIS A 107 -9.11 -7.74 8.78
C HIS A 107 -9.82 -6.71 9.65
N PRO A 108 -11.09 -6.93 10.03
CA PRO A 108 -11.79 -6.04 10.95
C PRO A 108 -11.08 -6.00 12.30
N ALA A 109 -10.68 -4.80 12.74
CA ALA A 109 -10.08 -4.57 14.05
C ALA A 109 -10.13 -3.08 14.40
N GLU A 110 -10.51 -2.72 15.62
CA GLU A 110 -10.58 -1.34 16.10
C GLU A 110 -9.72 -1.10 17.35
N SER A 111 -9.59 -2.09 18.22
CA SER A 111 -8.68 -2.04 19.36
C SER A 111 -7.32 -2.66 19.00
N TRP A 112 -6.30 -2.37 19.81
CA TRP A 112 -5.01 -3.05 19.67
C TRP A 112 -5.13 -4.56 19.86
N GLN A 113 -5.94 -5.01 20.83
CA GLN A 113 -6.15 -6.43 21.04
C GLN A 113 -6.74 -7.13 19.82
N GLU A 114 -7.79 -6.55 19.19
CA GLU A 114 -8.39 -7.09 17.97
C GLU A 114 -7.38 -7.11 16.81
N THR A 115 -6.62 -6.04 16.64
CA THR A 115 -5.55 -5.95 15.62
C THR A 115 -4.51 -7.05 15.83
N PHE A 116 -4.05 -7.22 17.07
CA PHE A 116 -3.03 -8.21 17.40
C PHE A 116 -3.55 -9.64 17.23
N ASP A 117 -4.81 -9.89 17.55
CA ASP A 117 -5.45 -11.19 17.30
C ASP A 117 -5.63 -11.46 15.79
N ALA A 118 -5.93 -10.43 14.99
CA ALA A 118 -5.95 -10.55 13.53
C ALA A 118 -4.57 -10.90 12.95
N LEU A 119 -3.50 -10.28 13.45
CA LEU A 119 -2.12 -10.61 13.04
C LEU A 119 -1.80 -12.07 13.36
N LYS A 120 -2.13 -12.55 14.57
CA LYS A 120 -1.89 -13.95 14.99
C LYS A 120 -2.73 -14.96 14.19
N ASN A 121 -3.99 -14.64 13.95
CA ASN A 121 -4.95 -15.60 13.39
C ASN A 121 -4.99 -15.61 11.86
N HIS A 122 -4.57 -14.53 11.21
CA HIS A 122 -4.64 -14.37 9.75
C HIS A 122 -3.26 -14.14 9.12
N ALA A 123 -2.52 -13.11 9.54
CA ALA A 123 -1.24 -12.79 8.92
C ALA A 123 -0.20 -13.93 9.06
N LEU A 124 -0.15 -14.60 10.23
CA LEU A 124 0.72 -15.76 10.40
C LEU A 124 0.31 -16.93 9.51
N LYS A 125 -1.00 -17.15 9.26
CA LYS A 125 -1.43 -18.18 8.31
C LYS A 125 -0.97 -17.90 6.89
N VAL A 126 -1.02 -16.64 6.45
CA VAL A 126 -0.47 -16.26 5.14
C VAL A 126 1.03 -16.51 5.10
N LYS A 127 1.75 -16.12 6.16
CA LYS A 127 3.18 -16.44 6.32
C LYS A 127 3.43 -17.94 6.23
N ASP A 128 2.69 -18.76 6.98
CA ASP A 128 2.85 -20.22 7.01
C ASP A 128 2.61 -20.84 5.62
N ILE A 129 1.60 -20.36 4.88
CA ILE A 129 1.34 -20.79 3.49
C ILE A 129 2.53 -20.44 2.59
N LEU A 130 3.07 -19.25 2.70
CA LEU A 130 4.22 -18.80 1.89
C LEU A 130 5.51 -19.56 2.25
N GLU A 131 5.71 -19.90 3.52
CA GLU A 131 6.87 -20.68 3.96
C GLU A 131 6.78 -22.14 3.51
N GLY A 132 5.59 -22.76 3.56
CA GLY A 132 5.37 -24.17 3.27
C GLY A 132 6.32 -25.07 4.05
N GLU A 133 7.17 -25.83 3.36
CA GLU A 133 8.15 -26.72 3.99
C GLU A 133 9.50 -26.05 4.33
N SER A 134 9.71 -24.81 3.87
CA SER A 134 10.97 -24.08 4.08
C SER A 134 10.72 -22.68 4.64
N PRO A 135 11.35 -22.31 5.76
CA PRO A 135 11.25 -20.95 6.31
C PRO A 135 11.66 -19.89 5.29
N LEU A 136 11.01 -18.72 5.38
CA LEU A 136 11.42 -17.55 4.61
C LEU A 136 12.86 -17.15 4.97
N LEU A 137 13.65 -16.80 3.96
CA LEU A 137 15.02 -16.32 4.16
C LEU A 137 15.08 -14.92 4.78
N SER A 138 14.03 -14.13 4.62
CA SER A 138 13.87 -12.80 5.19
C SER A 138 12.64 -12.74 6.10
N PRO A 139 12.57 -11.80 7.07
CA PRO A 139 11.39 -11.62 7.89
C PRO A 139 10.15 -11.34 7.04
N PHE A 140 9.00 -11.96 7.40
CA PHE A 140 7.74 -11.76 6.73
C PHE A 140 7.27 -10.31 6.87
N PRO A 141 7.08 -9.58 5.79
CA PRO A 141 6.80 -8.15 5.81
C PRO A 141 5.32 -7.88 6.07
N LEU A 142 5.04 -7.09 7.12
CA LEU A 142 3.72 -6.69 7.55
C LEU A 142 3.51 -5.20 7.31
N ALA A 143 2.33 -4.83 6.78
CA ALA A 143 1.81 -3.48 6.67
C ALA A 143 0.50 -3.39 7.50
N PRO A 144 0.57 -3.26 8.83
CA PRO A 144 -0.62 -3.23 9.66
C PRO A 144 -1.45 -1.96 9.40
N ARG A 145 -2.77 -2.12 9.33
CA ARG A 145 -3.71 -1.03 9.54
C ARG A 145 -3.92 -0.86 11.04
N LEU A 146 -3.75 0.34 11.53
CA LEU A 146 -4.02 0.68 12.93
C LEU A 146 -5.09 1.78 12.98
N SER A 147 -6.19 1.55 13.70
CA SER A 147 -7.13 2.63 14.02
C SER A 147 -6.49 3.61 15.01
N ALA A 148 -7.08 4.78 15.20
CA ALA A 148 -6.61 5.73 16.21
C ALA A 148 -6.66 5.15 17.62
N ARG A 149 -7.68 4.34 17.91
CA ARG A 149 -7.81 3.60 19.17
C ARG A 149 -6.69 2.57 19.33
N ALA A 150 -6.49 1.72 18.33
CA ALA A 150 -5.42 0.72 18.37
C ALA A 150 -4.04 1.36 18.50
N ALA A 151 -3.80 2.48 17.81
CA ALA A 151 -2.53 3.21 17.91
C ALA A 151 -2.32 3.81 19.30
N ALA A 152 -3.36 4.36 19.93
CA ALA A 152 -3.26 4.87 21.30
C ALA A 152 -2.98 3.73 22.30
N GLU A 153 -3.77 2.65 22.25
CA GLU A 153 -3.59 1.48 23.10
C GLU A 153 -2.22 0.82 22.91
N LEU A 154 -1.70 0.77 21.69
CA LEU A 154 -0.36 0.20 21.41
C LEU A 154 0.77 1.01 22.04
N LEU A 155 0.59 2.30 22.21
CA LEU A 155 1.57 3.17 22.89
C LEU A 155 1.43 3.16 24.42
N GLU A 156 0.47 2.45 24.99
CA GLU A 156 0.28 2.33 26.44
C GLU A 156 1.13 1.18 27.01
N GLY A 157 1.73 1.43 28.17
CA GLY A 157 2.47 0.40 28.92
C GLY A 157 3.58 -0.27 28.09
N GLU A 158 3.58 -1.60 28.10
CA GLU A 158 4.59 -2.42 27.39
C GLU A 158 4.10 -2.96 26.03
N ASN A 159 2.91 -2.59 25.56
CA ASN A 159 2.29 -3.17 24.37
C ASN A 159 3.18 -3.08 23.12
N LEU A 160 3.86 -1.94 22.92
CA LEU A 160 4.76 -1.75 21.78
C LEU A 160 6.00 -2.66 21.88
N ALA A 161 6.57 -2.81 23.06
CA ALA A 161 7.69 -3.69 23.29
C ALA A 161 7.29 -5.17 23.10
N GLU A 162 6.10 -5.56 23.57
CA GLU A 162 5.54 -6.90 23.36
C GLU A 162 5.31 -7.16 21.86
N PHE A 163 4.80 -6.18 21.12
CA PHE A 163 4.63 -6.32 19.68
C PHE A 163 5.96 -6.47 18.94
N GLN A 164 6.97 -5.69 19.30
CA GLN A 164 8.32 -5.84 18.74
C GLN A 164 8.89 -7.24 19.03
N GLN A 165 8.76 -7.71 20.27
CA GLN A 165 9.20 -9.04 20.65
C GLN A 165 8.45 -10.12 19.87
N TRP A 166 7.14 -9.96 19.69
CA TRP A 166 6.32 -10.89 18.88
C TRP A 166 6.79 -10.91 17.42
N CYS A 167 7.03 -9.75 16.80
CA CYS A 167 7.57 -9.68 15.45
C CYS A 167 8.90 -10.42 15.33
N ASN A 168 9.82 -10.22 16.28
CA ASN A 168 11.11 -10.91 16.29
C ASN A 168 10.94 -12.43 16.46
N THR A 169 10.05 -12.87 17.36
CA THR A 169 9.79 -14.28 17.64
C THR A 169 9.20 -15.01 16.44
N HIS A 170 8.31 -14.33 15.71
CA HIS A 170 7.64 -14.89 14.52
C HIS A 170 8.33 -14.56 13.20
N HIS A 171 9.53 -14.00 13.25
CA HIS A 171 10.28 -13.60 12.06
C HIS A 171 9.46 -12.71 11.13
N CYS A 172 8.84 -11.67 11.70
CA CYS A 172 8.05 -10.64 11.01
C CYS A 172 8.77 -9.30 11.04
N ARG A 173 8.49 -8.44 10.06
CA ARG A 173 9.03 -7.08 9.97
C ARG A 173 7.92 -6.08 9.63
N VAL A 174 7.91 -4.93 10.29
CA VAL A 174 7.05 -3.79 9.97
C VAL A 174 7.92 -2.65 9.45
N PHE A 175 7.62 -2.12 8.27
CA PHE A 175 8.30 -0.94 7.71
C PHE A 175 7.32 0.10 7.14
N THR A 176 6.02 -0.22 7.16
CA THR A 176 4.97 0.67 6.71
C THR A 176 3.71 0.43 7.52
N ILE A 177 2.91 1.47 7.76
CA ILE A 177 1.63 1.40 8.47
C ILE A 177 0.56 2.09 7.63
N ASN A 178 -0.64 1.48 7.55
CA ASN A 178 -1.79 2.13 6.96
C ASN A 178 -2.56 2.91 8.04
N GLY A 179 -2.63 4.23 7.88
CA GLY A 179 -3.29 5.18 8.76
C GLY A 179 -4.48 5.92 8.13
N PHE A 180 -5.10 5.38 7.07
CA PHE A 180 -6.21 6.09 6.46
C PHE A 180 -7.48 6.01 7.30
N PRO A 181 -8.13 4.86 7.50
CA PRO A 181 -9.33 4.82 8.33
C PRO A 181 -8.97 5.09 9.80
N PHE A 182 -9.46 6.21 10.32
CA PHE A 182 -9.22 6.63 11.71
C PHE A 182 -9.94 5.72 12.71
N GLY A 183 -11.18 5.35 12.40
CA GLY A 183 -12.02 4.50 13.22
C GLY A 183 -12.60 3.32 12.45
N ALA A 184 -13.69 2.78 12.99
CA ALA A 184 -14.40 1.64 12.41
C ALA A 184 -14.87 1.92 10.99
N PHE A 185 -14.55 1.03 10.07
CA PHE A 185 -15.04 1.08 8.70
C PHE A 185 -15.57 -0.28 8.21
N HIS A 186 -15.31 -1.35 8.93
CA HIS A 186 -15.91 -2.66 8.68
C HIS A 186 -17.22 -2.81 9.47
N ASN A 187 -18.23 -3.42 8.85
CA ASN A 187 -19.54 -3.71 9.46
C ASN A 187 -20.28 -2.48 10.04
N THR A 188 -19.91 -1.28 9.61
CA THR A 188 -20.48 -0.02 10.08
C THR A 188 -20.68 0.89 8.87
N ARG A 189 -21.92 1.42 8.70
CA ARG A 189 -22.21 2.35 7.60
C ARG A 189 -21.52 3.69 7.84
N VAL A 190 -20.31 3.83 7.31
CA VAL A 190 -19.52 5.07 7.46
C VAL A 190 -19.54 5.94 6.20
N LYS A 191 -19.58 5.34 5.01
CA LYS A 191 -19.52 6.05 3.72
C LYS A 191 -18.50 7.20 3.79
N GLU A 192 -18.90 8.43 3.38
CA GLU A 192 -18.04 9.62 3.42
C GLU A 192 -17.48 9.95 4.82
N GLN A 193 -18.08 9.43 5.91
CA GLN A 193 -17.59 9.65 7.27
C GLN A 193 -16.28 8.91 7.57
N VAL A 194 -15.84 7.98 6.70
CA VAL A 194 -14.52 7.34 6.78
C VAL A 194 -13.38 8.37 6.69
N TYR A 195 -13.63 9.52 6.05
CA TYR A 195 -12.67 10.64 5.97
C TYR A 195 -12.56 11.44 7.27
N ARG A 196 -13.45 11.21 8.26
CA ARG A 196 -13.41 11.95 9.53
C ARG A 196 -12.61 11.20 10.61
N PRO A 197 -11.84 11.95 11.43
CA PRO A 197 -11.42 13.34 11.25
C PRO A 197 -10.51 13.48 10.01
N ASP A 198 -10.62 14.58 9.28
CA ASP A 198 -9.76 14.90 8.14
C ASP A 198 -8.55 15.76 8.56
N TRP A 199 -7.70 16.18 7.59
CA TRP A 199 -6.52 16.98 7.88
C TRP A 199 -6.80 18.43 8.32
N THR A 200 -8.06 18.87 8.37
CA THR A 200 -8.44 20.12 9.05
C THR A 200 -8.49 19.98 10.57
N GLU A 201 -8.45 18.76 11.10
CA GLU A 201 -8.65 18.45 12.52
C GLU A 201 -7.32 18.01 13.18
N ARG A 202 -7.04 18.59 14.34
CA ARG A 202 -5.85 18.25 15.13
C ARG A 202 -5.73 16.76 15.46
N SER A 203 -6.87 16.11 15.69
CA SER A 203 -6.94 14.68 15.98
C SER A 203 -6.35 13.80 14.87
N ARG A 204 -6.49 14.19 13.58
CA ARG A 204 -5.86 13.50 12.46
C ARG A 204 -4.34 13.61 12.52
N LEU A 205 -3.84 14.80 12.78
CA LEU A 205 -2.40 15.01 12.93
C LEU A 205 -1.85 14.19 14.10
N ASP A 206 -2.44 14.32 15.29
CA ASP A 206 -1.98 13.63 16.51
C ASP A 206 -1.95 12.10 16.33
N TYR A 207 -2.99 11.55 15.68
CA TYR A 207 -3.04 10.14 15.31
C TYR A 207 -1.89 9.76 14.37
N THR A 208 -1.65 10.55 13.31
CA THR A 208 -0.57 10.27 12.36
C THR A 208 0.81 10.33 13.02
N LEU A 209 1.02 11.29 13.93
CA LEU A 209 2.26 11.35 14.72
C LEU A 209 2.44 10.11 15.61
N ASN A 210 1.36 9.57 16.18
CA ASN A 210 1.41 8.33 16.96
C ASN A 210 1.81 7.14 16.09
N LEU A 211 1.31 7.05 14.84
CA LEU A 211 1.73 5.99 13.91
C LEU A 211 3.24 6.04 13.63
N PHE A 212 3.83 7.23 13.47
CA PHE A 212 5.28 7.36 13.33
C PHE A 212 6.03 6.98 14.60
N ARG A 213 5.52 7.30 15.81
CA ARG A 213 6.11 6.84 17.08
C ARG A 213 6.09 5.32 17.20
N ILE A 214 5.01 4.67 16.71
CA ILE A 214 4.89 3.21 16.67
C ILE A 214 5.87 2.62 15.67
N LEU A 215 5.98 3.20 14.46
CA LEU A 215 6.83 2.69 13.40
C LEU A 215 8.32 2.84 13.71
N ALA A 216 8.69 3.93 14.35
CA ALA A 216 10.07 4.33 14.58
C ALA A 216 10.99 3.20 15.14
N PRO A 217 10.59 2.45 16.17
CA PRO A 217 11.45 1.41 16.74
C PRO A 217 11.60 0.14 15.86
N PHE A 218 10.89 0.04 14.73
CA PHE A 218 11.05 -1.07 13.78
C PHE A 218 12.02 -0.77 12.65
N ILE A 219 12.45 0.50 12.50
CA ILE A 219 13.25 0.97 11.38
C ILE A 219 14.70 1.16 11.82
N GLY A 220 15.62 0.47 11.16
CA GLY A 220 17.05 0.57 11.43
C GLY A 220 17.69 1.81 10.78
N VAL A 221 18.88 2.18 11.28
CA VAL A 221 19.66 3.29 10.71
C VAL A 221 19.91 3.08 9.22
N GLY A 222 19.65 4.09 8.41
CA GLY A 222 19.77 4.05 6.95
C GLY A 222 18.58 3.39 6.24
N GLU A 223 17.59 2.89 6.97
CA GLU A 223 16.37 2.31 6.40
C GLU A 223 15.26 3.34 6.25
N GLN A 224 14.19 2.92 5.58
CA GLN A 224 13.02 3.75 5.31
C GLN A 224 11.79 3.21 6.01
N GLY A 225 10.89 4.12 6.42
CA GLY A 225 9.60 3.78 6.98
C GLY A 225 8.51 4.74 6.52
N SER A 226 7.33 4.20 6.17
CA SER A 226 6.21 5.01 5.67
C SER A 226 4.93 4.83 6.47
N VAL A 227 4.13 5.89 6.49
CA VAL A 227 2.73 5.86 6.93
C VAL A 227 1.87 6.39 5.79
N SER A 228 0.72 5.77 5.51
CA SER A 228 -0.25 6.31 4.57
C SER A 228 -1.42 6.99 5.27
N SER A 229 -2.05 7.97 4.62
CA SER A 229 -3.18 8.73 5.14
C SER A 229 -4.07 9.22 4.00
N LEU A 230 -5.29 9.68 4.33
CA LEU A 230 -6.26 10.22 3.38
C LEU A 230 -5.74 11.45 2.61
N PRO A 231 -6.32 11.78 1.44
CA PRO A 231 -5.90 12.88 0.58
C PRO A 231 -6.42 14.24 1.07
N GLY A 232 -6.04 14.66 2.27
CA GLY A 232 -6.45 15.93 2.85
C GLY A 232 -7.84 15.89 3.48
N SER A 233 -8.89 15.68 2.70
CA SER A 233 -10.30 15.66 3.12
C SER A 233 -11.16 14.93 2.07
N PHE A 234 -12.47 14.89 2.29
CA PHE A 234 -13.47 14.51 1.30
C PHE A 234 -13.89 15.76 0.52
N LYS A 235 -13.97 15.69 -0.80
CA LYS A 235 -14.21 16.85 -1.68
C LYS A 235 -15.49 17.62 -1.31
N ALA A 236 -16.58 16.90 -1.01
CA ALA A 236 -17.85 17.53 -0.66
C ALA A 236 -17.87 18.22 0.72
N PHE A 237 -16.85 18.01 1.57
CA PHE A 237 -16.75 18.72 2.85
C PHE A 237 -16.30 20.17 2.69
N ALA A 238 -15.85 20.58 1.50
CA ALA A 238 -15.35 21.94 1.22
C ALA A 238 -14.35 22.42 2.28
N ALA A 239 -13.39 21.55 2.63
CA ALA A 239 -12.45 21.76 3.72
C ALA A 239 -11.55 22.98 3.53
N ASP A 240 -11.19 23.64 4.62
CA ASP A 240 -10.23 24.75 4.61
C ASP A 240 -8.80 24.22 4.33
N GLU A 241 -8.34 24.39 3.11
CA GLU A 241 -7.04 23.92 2.66
C GLU A 241 -5.87 24.54 3.43
N LYS A 242 -6.04 25.76 3.97
CA LYS A 242 -5.00 26.39 4.83
C LYS A 242 -4.78 25.61 6.12
N ARG A 243 -5.85 25.04 6.70
CA ARG A 243 -5.74 24.20 7.89
C ARG A 243 -5.11 22.85 7.55
N ILE A 244 -5.46 22.26 6.40
CA ILE A 244 -4.83 21.04 5.88
C ILE A 244 -3.32 21.27 5.76
N PHE A 245 -2.91 22.33 5.10
CA PHE A 245 -1.49 22.68 4.92
C PHE A 245 -0.77 22.89 6.25
N ALA A 246 -1.38 23.62 7.19
CA ALA A 246 -0.76 23.87 8.49
C ALA A 246 -0.44 22.54 9.21
N HIS A 247 -1.38 21.58 9.22
CA HIS A 247 -1.17 20.31 9.88
C HIS A 247 -0.20 19.40 9.10
N LEU A 248 -0.23 19.41 7.76
CA LEU A 248 0.74 18.65 6.95
C LEU A 248 2.18 19.18 7.11
N ILE A 249 2.36 20.51 7.19
CA ILE A 249 3.67 21.14 7.43
C ILE A 249 4.17 20.75 8.84
N GLU A 250 3.33 20.84 9.86
CA GLU A 250 3.69 20.41 11.23
C GLU A 250 4.06 18.92 11.25
N CYS A 251 3.32 18.09 10.52
CA CYS A 251 3.64 16.67 10.36
C CYS A 251 4.99 16.46 9.69
N ALA A 252 5.28 17.19 8.60
CA ALA A 252 6.57 17.13 7.91
C ALA A 252 7.75 17.51 8.82
N ASP A 253 7.60 18.55 9.61
CA ASP A 253 8.63 18.98 10.57
C ASP A 253 8.87 17.92 11.67
N PHE A 254 7.81 17.29 12.16
CA PHE A 254 7.94 16.17 13.11
C PHE A 254 8.68 14.99 12.47
N ILE A 255 8.30 14.58 11.26
CA ILE A 255 8.93 13.47 10.53
C ILE A 255 10.42 13.78 10.25
N GLU A 256 10.75 15.03 9.88
CA GLU A 256 12.14 15.46 9.67
C GLU A 256 12.98 15.29 10.94
N ASN A 257 12.48 15.80 12.06
CA ASN A 257 13.16 15.68 13.35
C ASN A 257 13.33 14.22 13.77
N LEU A 258 12.32 13.39 13.60
CA LEU A 258 12.37 11.96 13.90
C LEU A 258 13.39 11.25 13.00
N SER A 259 13.38 11.55 11.69
CA SER A 259 14.30 10.96 10.73
C SER A 259 15.75 11.31 11.02
N VAL A 260 16.03 12.58 11.30
CA VAL A 260 17.38 13.04 11.65
C VAL A 260 17.86 12.41 12.95
N SER A 261 17.01 12.37 13.98
CA SER A 261 17.38 11.83 15.29
C SER A 261 17.69 10.32 15.27
N GLN A 262 17.04 9.57 14.37
CA GLN A 262 17.24 8.11 14.26
C GLN A 262 18.16 7.69 13.10
N GLY A 263 18.52 8.62 12.22
CA GLY A 263 19.31 8.30 11.03
C GLY A 263 18.53 7.44 10.02
N CYS A 264 17.20 7.63 9.96
CA CYS A 264 16.28 6.88 9.10
C CYS A 264 15.59 7.82 8.11
N ASP A 265 14.88 7.28 7.12
CA ASP A 265 14.09 8.06 6.17
C ASP A 265 12.60 7.77 6.36
N PHE A 266 11.93 8.50 7.27
CA PHE A 266 10.49 8.42 7.45
C PHE A 266 9.75 9.36 6.51
N HIS A 267 8.58 8.92 6.01
CA HIS A 267 7.75 9.73 5.11
C HIS A 267 6.27 9.36 5.19
N LEU A 268 5.40 10.35 4.94
CA LEU A 268 3.95 10.20 4.85
C LEU A 268 3.54 10.12 3.39
N GLY A 269 2.66 9.16 3.05
CA GLY A 269 1.98 9.08 1.76
C GLY A 269 0.52 9.51 1.88
N LEU A 270 0.12 10.57 1.20
CA LEU A 270 -1.29 10.92 1.01
C LEU A 270 -1.84 10.08 -0.13
N GLU A 271 -3.05 9.56 0.02
CA GLU A 271 -3.64 8.58 -0.88
C GLU A 271 -4.74 9.21 -1.75
N PRO A 272 -4.43 9.71 -2.97
CA PRO A 272 -5.44 10.21 -3.88
C PRO A 272 -6.47 9.12 -4.19
N GLU A 273 -7.75 9.49 -4.20
CA GLU A 273 -8.84 8.55 -4.47
C GLU A 273 -10.07 9.29 -4.97
N PRO A 274 -10.98 8.61 -5.71
CA PRO A 274 -12.22 9.22 -6.17
C PRO A 274 -13.03 9.80 -5.01
N LEU A 275 -13.55 11.02 -5.17
CA LEU A 275 -14.26 11.84 -4.18
C LEU A 275 -13.38 12.40 -3.06
N GLY A 276 -12.09 12.09 -3.01
CA GLY A 276 -11.12 12.73 -2.13
C GLY A 276 -10.90 14.21 -2.44
N HIS A 277 -10.18 14.92 -1.59
CA HIS A 277 -9.87 16.36 -1.79
C HIS A 277 -9.07 16.61 -3.09
N PHE A 278 -8.29 15.62 -3.49
CA PHE A 278 -7.69 15.46 -4.82
C PHE A 278 -7.78 13.98 -5.23
N GLU A 279 -8.17 13.73 -6.47
CA GLU A 279 -8.58 12.41 -6.95
C GLU A 279 -7.56 11.80 -7.92
N ASN A 280 -7.10 12.59 -8.89
CA ASN A 280 -6.28 12.15 -10.02
C ASN A 280 -4.91 12.85 -10.04
N THR A 281 -4.09 12.49 -11.03
CA THR A 281 -2.73 13.01 -11.18
C THR A 281 -2.67 14.53 -11.25
N SER A 282 -3.54 15.16 -12.03
CA SER A 282 -3.53 16.60 -12.23
C SER A 282 -3.92 17.37 -10.97
N GLU A 283 -4.95 16.92 -10.27
CA GLU A 283 -5.39 17.50 -8.99
C GLU A 283 -4.32 17.31 -7.90
N THR A 284 -3.69 16.12 -7.86
CA THR A 284 -2.58 15.82 -6.95
C THR A 284 -1.43 16.77 -7.15
N ILE A 285 -0.96 16.95 -8.39
CA ILE A 285 0.13 17.89 -8.71
C ILE A 285 -0.24 19.33 -8.29
N ALA A 286 -1.47 19.76 -8.59
CA ALA A 286 -1.94 21.10 -8.22
C ALA A 286 -2.01 21.28 -6.70
N PHE A 287 -2.47 20.29 -5.94
CA PHE A 287 -2.47 20.32 -4.47
C PHE A 287 -1.05 20.43 -3.90
N PHE A 288 -0.13 19.56 -4.33
CA PHE A 288 1.25 19.58 -3.85
C PHE A 288 1.98 20.90 -4.23
N ALA A 289 1.71 21.46 -5.40
CA ALA A 289 2.28 22.77 -5.78
C ALA A 289 1.86 23.87 -4.81
N ARG A 290 0.57 23.89 -4.40
CA ARG A 290 0.08 24.86 -3.39
C ARG A 290 0.64 24.57 -2.00
N LEU A 291 0.74 23.31 -1.60
CA LEU A 291 1.35 22.90 -0.32
C LEU A 291 2.81 23.34 -0.24
N PHE A 292 3.61 23.10 -1.28
CA PHE A 292 5.01 23.53 -1.33
C PHE A 292 5.14 25.05 -1.28
N ALA A 293 4.24 25.79 -1.98
CA ALA A 293 4.24 27.24 -1.95
C ALA A 293 3.85 27.82 -0.58
N ALA A 294 3.02 27.11 0.19
CA ALA A 294 2.60 27.53 1.53
C ALA A 294 3.63 27.21 2.62
N ALA A 295 4.54 26.26 2.37
CA ALA A 295 5.49 25.77 3.38
C ALA A 295 6.64 26.76 3.59
N PRO A 296 7.00 27.10 4.85
CA PRO A 296 8.19 27.89 5.16
C PRO A 296 9.50 27.21 4.70
N ASN A 297 9.52 25.88 4.72
CA ASN A 297 10.62 25.08 4.21
C ASN A 297 10.08 24.00 3.25
N PRO A 298 9.91 24.34 1.95
CA PRO A 298 9.35 23.40 0.96
C PRO A 298 10.16 22.10 0.82
N GLU A 299 11.47 22.16 1.01
CA GLU A 299 12.34 21.00 0.87
C GLU A 299 12.11 19.94 1.96
N VAL A 300 11.74 20.33 3.17
CA VAL A 300 11.33 19.39 4.21
C VAL A 300 10.02 18.71 3.79
N VAL A 301 9.04 19.46 3.32
CA VAL A 301 7.77 18.91 2.85
C VAL A 301 7.99 17.95 1.68
N ARG A 302 8.82 18.30 0.70
CA ARG A 302 9.16 17.42 -0.44
C ARG A 302 9.79 16.10 -0.01
N ARG A 303 10.64 16.15 1.00
CA ARG A 303 11.27 14.92 1.51
C ARG A 303 10.31 14.06 2.33
N ARG A 304 9.39 14.68 3.07
CA ARG A 304 8.62 13.99 4.13
C ARG A 304 7.17 13.69 3.76
N ILE A 305 6.59 14.43 2.81
CA ILE A 305 5.22 14.21 2.35
C ILE A 305 5.26 13.84 0.86
N GLY A 306 4.65 12.71 0.54
CA GLY A 306 4.51 12.22 -0.82
C GLY A 306 3.14 11.61 -1.07
N VAL A 307 3.05 10.81 -2.10
CA VAL A 307 1.84 10.10 -2.51
C VAL A 307 1.93 8.64 -2.08
N ASN A 308 0.87 8.10 -1.49
CA ASN A 308 0.54 6.70 -1.52
C ASN A 308 -0.26 6.45 -2.80
N TYR A 309 0.37 5.81 -3.79
CA TYR A 309 -0.24 5.55 -5.09
C TYR A 309 -1.06 4.27 -5.01
N ASP A 310 -2.38 4.39 -4.84
CA ASP A 310 -3.28 3.24 -4.91
C ASP A 310 -3.69 3.00 -6.35
N THR A 311 -3.34 1.82 -6.88
CA THR A 311 -3.49 1.52 -8.31
C THR A 311 -4.94 1.47 -8.77
N CYS A 312 -5.89 1.04 -7.92
CA CYS A 312 -7.30 1.01 -8.30
C CYS A 312 -7.91 2.43 -8.32
N HIS A 313 -7.48 3.33 -7.42
CA HIS A 313 -8.00 4.70 -7.38
C HIS A 313 -7.65 5.46 -8.66
N PHE A 314 -6.39 5.43 -9.09
CA PHE A 314 -5.98 6.07 -10.34
C PHE A 314 -6.58 5.38 -11.58
N ALA A 315 -6.82 4.05 -11.52
CA ALA A 315 -7.50 3.36 -12.61
C ALA A 315 -8.98 3.77 -12.75
N LEU A 316 -9.66 4.06 -11.64
CA LEU A 316 -11.03 4.61 -11.66
C LEU A 316 -11.09 6.01 -12.26
N GLU A 317 -10.05 6.81 -12.08
CA GLU A 317 -9.88 8.13 -12.69
C GLU A 317 -9.37 8.07 -14.15
N TYR A 318 -9.20 6.87 -14.71
CA TYR A 318 -8.68 6.62 -16.06
C TYR A 318 -7.26 7.18 -16.31
N ASP A 319 -6.48 7.38 -15.27
CA ASP A 319 -5.08 7.78 -15.37
C ASP A 319 -4.21 6.60 -15.86
N ASP A 320 -3.39 6.83 -16.89
CA ASP A 320 -2.36 5.88 -17.29
C ASP A 320 -1.25 5.85 -16.23
N CYS A 321 -0.98 4.69 -15.68
CA CYS A 321 -0.07 4.51 -14.54
C CYS A 321 1.33 5.08 -14.80
N VAL A 322 1.94 4.75 -15.94
CA VAL A 322 3.31 5.18 -16.26
C VAL A 322 3.37 6.69 -16.46
N THR A 323 2.40 7.24 -17.17
CA THR A 323 2.27 8.68 -17.39
C THR A 323 2.06 9.41 -16.07
N SER A 324 1.17 8.91 -15.21
CA SER A 324 0.85 9.46 -13.90
C SER A 324 2.08 9.50 -12.99
N LEU A 325 2.75 8.36 -12.80
CA LEU A 325 3.94 8.27 -11.94
C LEU A 325 5.09 9.15 -12.44
N ASN A 326 5.30 9.24 -13.76
CA ASN A 326 6.28 10.15 -14.35
C ASN A 326 5.94 11.62 -14.08
N ALA A 327 4.67 12.01 -14.27
CA ALA A 327 4.22 13.38 -14.03
C ALA A 327 4.37 13.79 -12.55
N LEU A 328 4.02 12.91 -11.61
CA LEU A 328 4.23 13.13 -10.18
C LEU A 328 5.72 13.32 -9.84
N ARG A 329 6.59 12.47 -10.39
CA ARG A 329 8.05 12.58 -10.20
C ARG A 329 8.60 13.86 -10.78
N GLU A 330 8.20 14.25 -12.00
CA GLU A 330 8.63 15.49 -12.66
C GLU A 330 8.18 16.74 -11.89
N ALA A 331 7.02 16.66 -11.21
CA ALA A 331 6.55 17.70 -10.30
C ALA A 331 7.34 17.73 -8.96
N GLY A 332 8.31 16.85 -8.76
CA GLY A 332 9.10 16.74 -7.52
C GLY A 332 8.30 16.19 -6.36
N ILE A 333 7.28 15.38 -6.62
CA ILE A 333 6.44 14.70 -5.62
C ILE A 333 7.01 13.30 -5.39
N ARG A 334 7.30 12.98 -4.14
CA ARG A 334 7.77 11.66 -3.73
C ARG A 334 6.66 10.63 -3.89
N ILE A 335 6.95 9.47 -4.47
CA ILE A 335 6.11 8.29 -4.32
C ILE A 335 6.53 7.63 -3.01
N SER A 336 5.72 7.81 -1.99
CA SER A 336 6.01 7.32 -0.64
C SER A 336 5.74 5.82 -0.53
N LYS A 337 4.68 5.36 -1.20
CA LYS A 337 4.15 4.02 -1.10
C LYS A 337 3.29 3.72 -2.32
N VAL A 338 3.13 2.45 -2.64
CA VAL A 338 2.17 1.99 -3.65
C VAL A 338 1.28 0.92 -3.02
N HIS A 339 -0.03 1.07 -3.14
CA HIS A 339 -0.97 -0.02 -2.90
C HIS A 339 -1.24 -0.72 -4.24
N LEU A 340 -0.90 -2.01 -4.33
CA LEU A 340 -1.30 -2.84 -5.46
C LEU A 340 -2.71 -3.37 -5.19
N SER A 341 -3.66 -2.79 -5.85
CA SER A 341 -5.10 -3.04 -5.70
C SER A 341 -5.76 -3.14 -7.06
N ALA A 342 -6.98 -3.63 -7.12
CA ALA A 342 -7.75 -3.77 -8.36
C ALA A 342 -9.19 -3.31 -8.16
N ALA A 343 -9.75 -2.66 -9.18
CA ALA A 343 -11.14 -2.31 -9.27
C ALA A 343 -11.86 -3.22 -10.28
N LEU A 344 -13.18 -3.38 -10.11
CA LEU A 344 -14.01 -4.09 -11.08
C LEU A 344 -14.12 -3.25 -12.36
N ALA A 345 -13.94 -3.87 -13.51
CA ALA A 345 -14.20 -3.26 -14.81
C ALA A 345 -15.25 -4.08 -15.56
N LEU A 346 -16.18 -3.40 -16.21
CA LEU A 346 -17.21 -4.05 -17.03
C LEU A 346 -17.51 -3.24 -18.29
N ASP A 347 -18.08 -3.89 -19.30
CA ASP A 347 -18.67 -3.20 -20.42
C ASP A 347 -20.05 -2.65 -20.01
N PRO A 348 -20.29 -1.32 -20.07
CA PRO A 348 -21.58 -0.73 -19.71
C PRO A 348 -22.72 -1.13 -20.66
N HIS A 349 -22.43 -1.78 -21.78
CA HIS A 349 -23.44 -2.33 -22.70
C HIS A 349 -23.78 -3.80 -22.43
N ASP A 350 -23.09 -4.46 -21.51
CA ASP A 350 -23.37 -5.81 -21.06
C ASP A 350 -24.32 -5.78 -19.86
N GLU A 351 -25.61 -6.05 -20.12
CA GLU A 351 -26.65 -6.04 -19.08
C GLU A 351 -26.42 -7.09 -17.99
N ASP A 352 -25.84 -8.24 -18.33
CA ASP A 352 -25.54 -9.29 -17.35
C ASP A 352 -24.40 -8.86 -16.42
N ALA A 353 -23.36 -8.22 -16.96
CA ALA A 353 -22.28 -7.65 -16.17
C ALA A 353 -22.77 -6.53 -15.24
N ILE A 354 -23.65 -5.62 -15.72
CA ILE A 354 -24.28 -4.59 -14.89
C ILE A 354 -25.12 -5.22 -13.77
N ASN A 355 -25.90 -6.27 -14.07
CA ASN A 355 -26.72 -6.95 -13.07
C ASN A 355 -25.83 -7.66 -12.02
N ALA A 356 -24.71 -8.24 -12.45
CA ALA A 356 -23.73 -8.81 -11.53
C ALA A 356 -23.10 -7.74 -10.61
N LEU A 357 -22.75 -6.55 -11.17
CA LEU A 357 -22.22 -5.43 -10.38
C LEU A 357 -23.21 -4.96 -9.31
N ARG A 358 -24.51 -4.93 -9.60
CA ARG A 358 -25.55 -4.56 -8.61
C ARG A 358 -25.56 -5.46 -7.38
N ALA A 359 -25.05 -6.69 -7.46
CA ALA A 359 -24.93 -7.57 -6.29
C ALA A 359 -23.88 -7.09 -5.29
N PHE A 360 -22.97 -6.18 -5.68
CA PHE A 360 -22.01 -5.54 -4.80
C PHE A 360 -22.52 -4.24 -4.16
N ASP A 361 -23.76 -3.80 -4.50
CA ASP A 361 -24.39 -2.65 -3.84
C ASP A 361 -24.78 -3.03 -2.41
N GLU A 362 -23.96 -2.59 -1.46
CA GLU A 362 -24.14 -2.85 -0.05
C GLU A 362 -24.06 -1.51 0.75
N PRO A 363 -24.70 -1.41 1.93
CA PRO A 363 -24.87 -0.12 2.61
C PRO A 363 -23.64 0.37 3.39
N THR A 364 -22.60 -0.44 3.56
CA THR A 364 -21.51 -0.19 4.51
C THR A 364 -20.44 0.72 3.91
N TYR A 365 -19.91 0.35 2.74
CA TYR A 365 -18.78 1.02 2.14
C TYR A 365 -19.18 2.20 1.23
N LEU A 366 -18.26 3.12 1.03
CA LEU A 366 -18.38 4.15 0.00
C LEU A 366 -18.08 3.50 -1.35
N HIS A 367 -19.06 3.52 -2.27
CA HIS A 367 -18.83 3.06 -3.63
C HIS A 367 -18.24 4.21 -4.45
N GLN A 368 -17.09 3.97 -5.04
CA GLN A 368 -16.35 4.89 -5.89
C GLN A 368 -16.37 4.33 -7.33
N VAL A 369 -16.79 5.12 -8.28
CA VAL A 369 -16.94 4.76 -9.69
C VAL A 369 -16.43 5.88 -10.60
#